data_7a7f5b570e45ce330d9f45dcdeb882fd
#
_entry.id   7a7f5b570e45ce330d9f45dcdeb882fd
#
_cell.length_a   1.000
_cell.length_b   1.000
_cell.length_c   1.000
_cell.angle_alpha   90.00
_cell.angle_beta   90.00
_cell.angle_gamma   90.00
#
_symmetry.space_group_name_H-M   'P 1'
#
loop_
_entity.id
_entity.type
_entity.pdbx_description
1 polymer ?
#
loop_
_entity_poly.entity_id
_entity_poly.type
_entity_poly.pdbx_seq_one_letter_code
_entity_poly.pdbx_strand_id
1 'polypeptide(L)'
;MTTPNREHLAVYAGSFDPITLGHLDVLQRARRLFDRIILAIGQNPDKPPLFDSGERLEMATFEVEKIVAAEPDGAPVQVERYSGLTVDFARKAKASAILRGIRNITDLATECQLAITNRQVADIETVFVVTGEAFAFTSSSLIKQVVALGGSPDRLSTIVPPLVIDRLRAKLTDPSQPLGRLARDEHME
;
A
#
# COMPACT_ATOMS: atom_id res chain seq x y z
N MET A 1 -8.19 28.61 28.18
CA MET A 1 -8.93 27.40 27.78
C MET A 1 -8.05 26.67 26.77
N THR A 2 -7.37 25.60 27.18
CA THR A 2 -6.59 24.75 26.28
C THR A 2 -7.58 23.94 25.46
N THR A 3 -7.64 24.17 24.16
CA THR A 3 -8.36 23.29 23.22
C THR A 3 -7.85 21.86 23.43
N PRO A 4 -8.72 20.85 23.61
CA PRO A 4 -8.24 19.49 23.73
C PRO A 4 -7.42 19.16 22.49
N ASN A 5 -6.19 18.70 22.71
CA ASN A 5 -5.30 18.27 21.62
C ASN A 5 -6.00 17.12 20.88
N ARG A 6 -6.57 17.42 19.71
CA ARG A 6 -7.27 16.42 18.90
C ARG A 6 -6.22 15.54 18.26
N GLU A 7 -6.23 14.24 18.54
CA GLU A 7 -5.36 13.26 17.89
C GLU A 7 -5.52 13.33 16.36
N HIS A 8 -4.42 13.49 15.64
CA HIS A 8 -4.40 13.49 14.18
C HIS A 8 -4.16 12.07 13.68
N LEU A 9 -5.24 11.30 13.55
CA LEU A 9 -5.22 9.97 12.95
C LEU A 9 -5.29 10.07 11.43
N ALA A 10 -4.38 9.41 10.71
CA ALA A 10 -4.47 9.21 9.27
C ALA A 10 -4.84 7.78 8.90
N VAL A 11 -5.64 7.61 7.84
CA VAL A 11 -5.88 6.32 7.19
C VAL A 11 -5.08 6.26 5.90
N TYR A 12 -4.02 5.46 5.88
CA TYR A 12 -3.25 5.16 4.67
C TYR A 12 -3.90 3.98 3.94
N ALA A 13 -4.79 4.29 2.99
CA ALA A 13 -5.59 3.30 2.28
C ALA A 13 -4.97 2.91 0.94
N GLY A 14 -4.96 1.61 0.66
CA GLY A 14 -4.48 1.06 -0.61
C GLY A 14 -4.80 -0.43 -0.75
N SER A 15 -4.56 -0.98 -1.94
CA SER A 15 -4.64 -2.45 -2.13
C SER A 15 -3.43 -3.17 -1.57
N PHE A 16 -2.24 -2.55 -1.60
CA PHE A 16 -0.96 -3.12 -1.17
C PHE A 16 -0.74 -4.54 -1.72
N ASP A 17 -0.91 -4.68 -3.03
CA ASP A 17 -0.91 -5.96 -3.74
C ASP A 17 0.16 -6.03 -4.84
N PRO A 18 1.43 -6.24 -4.42
CA PRO A 18 1.95 -6.29 -3.04
C PRO A 18 2.32 -4.92 -2.46
N ILE A 19 2.63 -4.90 -1.16
CA ILE A 19 3.29 -3.75 -0.53
C ILE A 19 4.69 -3.56 -1.13
N THR A 20 5.13 -2.29 -1.30
CA THR A 20 6.39 -1.93 -1.95
C THR A 20 7.24 -1.04 -1.04
N LEU A 21 8.53 -0.90 -1.36
CA LEU A 21 9.40 0.04 -0.65
C LEU A 21 8.91 1.49 -0.77
N GLY A 22 8.25 1.85 -1.89
CA GLY A 22 7.62 3.16 -2.03
C GLY A 22 6.43 3.38 -1.07
N HIS A 23 5.63 2.34 -0.82
CA HIS A 23 4.58 2.43 0.20
C HIS A 23 5.15 2.59 1.60
N LEU A 24 6.25 1.89 1.91
CA LEU A 24 6.92 1.96 3.20
C LEU A 24 7.61 3.31 3.41
N ASP A 25 8.19 3.91 2.37
CA ASP A 25 8.77 5.27 2.41
C ASP A 25 7.69 6.33 2.74
N VAL A 26 6.53 6.26 2.08
CA VAL A 26 5.39 7.14 2.41
C VAL A 26 4.95 6.97 3.86
N LEU A 27 4.80 5.73 4.31
CA LEU A 27 4.41 5.43 5.68
C LEU A 27 5.42 6.00 6.69
N GLN A 28 6.71 5.77 6.47
CA GLN A 28 7.78 6.23 7.35
C GLN A 28 7.82 7.76 7.45
N ARG A 29 7.65 8.47 6.33
CA ARG A 29 7.53 9.94 6.32
C ARG A 29 6.28 10.42 7.05
N ALA A 30 5.14 9.76 6.82
CA ALA A 30 3.88 10.13 7.44
C ALA A 30 3.87 9.92 8.97
N ARG A 31 4.65 8.97 9.50
CA ARG A 31 4.79 8.75 10.95
C ARG A 31 5.37 9.95 11.71
N ARG A 32 5.95 10.91 11.00
CA ARG A 32 6.46 12.18 11.57
C ARG A 32 5.45 13.32 11.50
N LEU A 33 4.30 13.09 10.85
CA LEU A 33 3.30 14.12 10.58
C LEU A 33 1.99 13.90 11.33
N PHE A 34 1.74 12.67 11.76
CA PHE A 34 0.50 12.24 12.42
C PHE A 34 0.80 11.66 13.80
N ASP A 35 -0.22 11.64 14.65
CA ASP A 35 -0.11 11.04 15.99
C ASP A 35 -0.35 9.53 15.94
N ARG A 36 -1.12 9.05 14.95
CA ARG A 36 -1.39 7.63 14.69
C ARG A 36 -1.75 7.40 13.23
N ILE A 37 -1.43 6.22 12.72
CA ILE A 37 -1.76 5.82 11.36
C ILE A 37 -2.43 4.45 11.35
N ILE A 38 -3.46 4.29 10.52
CA ILE A 38 -4.01 2.98 10.14
C ILE A 38 -3.62 2.72 8.69
N LEU A 39 -2.76 1.72 8.45
CA LEU A 39 -2.54 1.18 7.11
C LEU A 39 -3.71 0.27 6.77
N ALA A 40 -4.58 0.72 5.89
CA ALA A 40 -5.87 0.10 5.59
C ALA A 40 -5.82 -0.63 4.24
N ILE A 41 -5.92 -1.96 4.27
CA ILE A 41 -5.85 -2.83 3.11
C ILE A 41 -7.26 -3.02 2.55
N GLY A 42 -7.53 -2.40 1.41
CA GLY A 42 -8.80 -2.52 0.68
C GLY A 42 -8.75 -3.53 -0.46
N GLN A 43 -9.93 -3.82 -1.01
CA GLN A 43 -10.07 -4.53 -2.26
C GLN A 43 -10.27 -3.53 -3.40
N ASN A 44 -9.58 -3.75 -4.52
CA ASN A 44 -9.90 -3.05 -5.76
C ASN A 44 -10.80 -3.97 -6.58
N PRO A 45 -12.10 -3.63 -6.78
CA PRO A 45 -13.03 -4.48 -7.50
C PRO A 45 -12.67 -4.64 -8.99
N ASP A 46 -11.93 -3.69 -9.55
CA ASP A 46 -11.60 -3.65 -10.99
C ASP A 46 -10.39 -4.53 -11.36
N LYS A 47 -9.68 -5.09 -10.36
CA LYS A 47 -8.45 -5.84 -10.63
C LYS A 47 -8.42 -7.12 -9.80
N PRO A 48 -8.17 -8.28 -10.44
CA PRO A 48 -7.95 -9.51 -9.70
C PRO A 48 -6.70 -9.35 -8.81
N PRO A 49 -6.79 -9.73 -7.53
CA PRO A 49 -5.65 -9.63 -6.63
C PRO A 49 -4.61 -10.72 -6.95
N LEU A 50 -3.33 -10.38 -6.85
CA LEU A 50 -2.24 -11.35 -6.90
C LEU A 50 -2.12 -12.10 -5.57
N PHE A 51 -2.23 -11.39 -4.48
CA PHE A 51 -2.22 -11.91 -3.12
C PHE A 51 -3.61 -11.78 -2.50
N ASP A 52 -4.08 -12.81 -1.82
CA ASP A 52 -5.33 -12.71 -1.08
C ASP A 52 -5.21 -11.68 0.06
N SER A 53 -6.34 -11.36 0.68
CA SER A 53 -6.38 -10.32 1.71
C SER A 53 -5.63 -10.69 2.99
N GLY A 54 -5.46 -11.99 3.27
CA GLY A 54 -4.69 -12.50 4.38
C GLY A 54 -3.19 -12.37 4.14
N GLU A 55 -2.72 -12.79 2.97
CA GLU A 55 -1.32 -12.67 2.53
C GLU A 55 -0.87 -11.20 2.53
N ARG A 56 -1.72 -10.29 2.03
CA ARG A 56 -1.42 -8.85 2.03
C ARG A 56 -1.34 -8.27 3.44
N LEU A 57 -2.24 -8.67 4.32
CA LEU A 57 -2.21 -8.28 5.74
C LEU A 57 -0.92 -8.75 6.41
N GLU A 58 -0.55 -10.01 6.22
CA GLU A 58 0.67 -10.61 6.80
C GLU A 58 1.92 -9.85 6.35
N MET A 59 2.10 -9.65 5.03
CA MET A 59 3.25 -8.92 4.49
C MET A 59 3.31 -7.47 5.00
N ALA A 60 2.17 -6.77 5.01
CA ALA A 60 2.12 -5.39 5.49
C ALA A 60 2.41 -5.29 6.98
N THR A 61 1.85 -6.18 7.80
CA THR A 61 2.09 -6.21 9.25
C THR A 61 3.57 -6.43 9.55
N PHE A 62 4.19 -7.42 8.91
CA PHE A 62 5.62 -7.71 9.09
C PHE A 62 6.51 -6.51 8.77
N GLU A 63 6.27 -5.84 7.64
CA GLU A 63 7.10 -4.69 7.25
C GLU A 63 6.82 -3.45 8.12
N VAL A 64 5.57 -3.26 8.56
CA VAL A 64 5.21 -2.18 9.49
C VAL A 64 5.89 -2.38 10.85
N GLU A 65 5.88 -3.59 11.39
CA GLU A 65 6.54 -3.91 12.66
C GLU A 65 8.05 -3.60 12.61
N LYS A 66 8.72 -3.92 11.48
CA LYS A 66 10.13 -3.57 11.28
C LYS A 66 10.37 -2.06 11.29
N ILE A 67 9.52 -1.27 10.61
CA ILE A 67 9.63 0.18 10.58
C ILE A 67 9.41 0.77 11.99
N VAL A 68 8.39 0.28 12.70
CA VAL A 68 8.07 0.76 14.06
C VAL A 68 9.20 0.43 15.02
N ALA A 69 9.79 -0.77 14.93
CA ALA A 69 10.92 -1.16 15.76
C ALA A 69 12.21 -0.34 15.45
N ALA A 70 12.43 0.01 14.20
CA ALA A 70 13.58 0.81 13.78
C ALA A 70 13.47 2.30 14.17
N GLU A 71 12.26 2.84 14.22
CA GLU A 71 11.98 4.25 14.58
C GLU A 71 10.85 4.31 15.64
N PRO A 72 11.14 4.00 16.91
CA PRO A 72 10.10 3.90 17.95
C PRO A 72 9.44 5.24 18.29
N ASP A 73 10.12 6.36 18.02
CA ASP A 73 9.60 7.72 18.30
C ASP A 73 8.58 8.21 17.27
N GLY A 74 8.40 7.50 16.16
CA GLY A 74 7.37 7.84 15.16
C GLY A 74 5.97 7.38 15.59
N ALA A 75 4.94 7.92 14.93
CA ALA A 75 3.55 7.53 15.19
C ALA A 75 3.35 6.01 15.13
N PRO A 76 2.59 5.40 16.07
CA PRO A 76 2.22 4.01 16.00
C PRO A 76 1.36 3.73 14.76
N VAL A 77 1.50 2.52 14.22
CA VAL A 77 0.78 2.09 13.01
C VAL A 77 0.02 0.81 13.31
N GLN A 78 -1.28 0.83 13.03
CA GLN A 78 -2.11 -0.37 12.98
C GLN A 78 -2.27 -0.82 11.52
N VAL A 79 -2.31 -2.13 11.27
CA VAL A 79 -2.61 -2.68 9.95
C VAL A 79 -3.96 -3.37 10.00
N GLU A 80 -4.89 -2.92 9.15
CA GLU A 80 -6.26 -3.42 9.14
C GLU A 80 -6.73 -3.72 7.71
N ARG A 81 -7.67 -4.67 7.58
CA ARG A 81 -8.41 -4.88 6.34
C ARG A 81 -9.75 -4.17 6.43
N TYR A 82 -10.21 -3.63 5.32
CA TYR A 82 -11.56 -3.07 5.23
C TYR A 82 -12.25 -3.47 3.93
N SER A 83 -13.57 -3.37 3.93
CA SER A 83 -14.43 -3.54 2.76
C SER A 83 -15.32 -2.30 2.59
N GLY A 84 -15.80 -2.08 1.37
CA GLY A 84 -16.61 -0.92 1.04
C GLY A 84 -15.78 0.32 0.74
N LEU A 85 -16.39 1.50 0.92
CA LEU A 85 -15.74 2.76 0.58
C LEU A 85 -14.66 3.15 1.59
N THR A 86 -13.52 3.61 1.09
CA THR A 86 -12.42 4.12 1.91
C THR A 86 -12.87 5.25 2.84
N VAL A 87 -13.71 6.14 2.34
CA VAL A 87 -14.23 7.27 3.12
C VAL A 87 -15.10 6.83 4.30
N ASP A 88 -15.90 5.78 4.14
CA ASP A 88 -16.73 5.25 5.23
C ASP A 88 -15.86 4.60 6.31
N PHE A 89 -14.83 3.86 5.90
CA PHE A 89 -13.85 3.31 6.82
C PHE A 89 -13.13 4.42 7.61
N ALA A 90 -12.64 5.43 6.91
CA ALA A 90 -11.93 6.55 7.52
C ALA A 90 -12.81 7.34 8.51
N ARG A 91 -14.07 7.58 8.16
CA ARG A 91 -15.05 8.22 9.08
C ARG A 91 -15.33 7.37 10.31
N LYS A 92 -15.53 6.06 10.13
CA LYS A 92 -15.74 5.11 11.24
C LYS A 92 -14.55 5.09 12.18
N ALA A 93 -13.34 5.16 11.64
CA ALA A 93 -12.09 5.26 12.41
C ALA A 93 -11.90 6.64 13.05
N LYS A 94 -12.75 7.64 12.75
CA LYS A 94 -12.61 9.05 13.16
C LYS A 94 -11.27 9.66 12.69
N ALA A 95 -10.83 9.25 11.50
CA ALA A 95 -9.60 9.78 10.91
C ALA A 95 -9.73 11.27 10.63
N SER A 96 -8.63 12.01 10.82
CA SER A 96 -8.50 13.42 10.46
C SER A 96 -8.28 13.59 8.97
N ALA A 97 -7.63 12.61 8.32
CA ALA A 97 -7.37 12.64 6.88
C ALA A 97 -7.17 11.21 6.30
N ILE A 98 -7.37 11.10 4.99
CA ILE A 98 -6.88 9.98 4.20
C ILE A 98 -5.47 10.34 3.71
N LEU A 99 -4.50 9.45 3.93
CA LEU A 99 -3.12 9.59 3.46
C LEU A 99 -2.97 8.91 2.11
N ARG A 100 -2.31 9.59 1.17
CA ARG A 100 -1.96 9.05 -0.15
C ARG A 100 -0.52 9.36 -0.51
N GLY A 101 0.16 8.42 -1.16
CA GLY A 101 1.50 8.62 -1.69
C GLY A 101 1.45 9.14 -3.13
N ILE A 102 2.27 10.15 -3.43
CA ILE A 102 2.44 10.68 -4.80
C ILE A 102 3.85 10.36 -5.28
N ARG A 103 3.96 9.73 -6.44
CA ARG A 103 5.24 9.34 -7.05
C ARG A 103 5.65 10.32 -8.16
N ASN A 104 4.67 10.80 -8.92
CA ASN A 104 4.89 11.64 -10.08
C ASN A 104 3.65 12.50 -10.40
N ILE A 105 3.76 13.36 -11.40
CA ILE A 105 2.68 14.29 -11.81
C ILE A 105 1.43 13.55 -12.31
N THR A 106 1.60 12.40 -12.96
CA THR A 106 0.46 11.61 -13.45
C THR A 106 -0.36 11.04 -12.29
N ASP A 107 0.29 10.56 -11.24
CA ASP A 107 -0.39 10.13 -10.01
C ASP A 107 -1.15 11.31 -9.39
N LEU A 108 -0.52 12.48 -9.30
CA LEU A 108 -1.10 13.67 -8.66
C LEU A 108 -2.44 14.03 -9.27
N ALA A 109 -2.57 14.02 -10.60
CA ALA A 109 -3.83 14.38 -11.26
C ALA A 109 -4.99 13.45 -10.83
N THR A 110 -4.76 12.13 -10.83
CA THR A 110 -5.75 11.13 -10.41
C THR A 110 -6.06 11.23 -8.91
N GLU A 111 -5.03 11.39 -8.08
CA GLU A 111 -5.20 11.49 -6.63
C GLU A 111 -5.92 12.78 -6.22
N CYS A 112 -5.72 13.90 -6.95
CA CYS A 112 -6.49 15.13 -6.73
C CYS A 112 -7.98 14.94 -7.04
N GLN A 113 -8.35 14.21 -8.09
CA GLN A 113 -9.75 13.89 -8.38
C GLN A 113 -10.37 13.08 -7.26
N LEU A 114 -9.66 12.06 -6.77
CA LEU A 114 -10.11 11.26 -5.62
C LEU A 114 -10.26 12.10 -4.36
N ALA A 115 -9.31 13.01 -4.08
CA ALA A 115 -9.36 13.89 -2.92
C ALA A 115 -10.58 14.82 -2.94
N ILE A 116 -10.89 15.42 -4.09
CA ILE A 116 -12.07 16.25 -4.27
C ILE A 116 -13.34 15.41 -4.04
N THR A 117 -13.40 14.21 -4.60
CA THR A 117 -14.51 13.29 -4.40
C THR A 117 -14.68 12.90 -2.93
N ASN A 118 -13.59 12.54 -2.24
CA ASN A 118 -13.63 12.19 -0.82
C ASN A 118 -14.19 13.31 0.04
N ARG A 119 -13.78 14.56 -0.23
CA ARG A 119 -14.32 15.74 0.46
C ARG A 119 -15.79 15.96 0.17
N GLN A 120 -16.22 15.83 -1.09
CA GLN A 120 -17.61 16.03 -1.48
C GLN A 120 -18.56 14.99 -0.87
N VAL A 121 -18.16 13.72 -0.85
CA VAL A 121 -19.05 12.62 -0.42
C VAL A 121 -19.00 12.35 1.08
N ALA A 122 -17.92 12.74 1.75
CA ALA A 122 -17.70 12.34 3.15
C ALA A 122 -17.11 13.43 4.05
N ASP A 123 -16.88 14.64 3.54
CA ASP A 123 -16.26 15.73 4.29
C ASP A 123 -14.96 15.31 4.99
N ILE A 124 -14.09 14.57 4.27
CA ILE A 124 -12.79 14.12 4.75
C ILE A 124 -11.68 14.63 3.84
N GLU A 125 -10.64 15.19 4.44
CA GLU A 125 -9.48 15.68 3.70
C GLU A 125 -8.54 14.56 3.29
N THR A 126 -7.77 14.82 2.22
CA THR A 126 -6.71 13.93 1.77
C THR A 126 -5.38 14.64 1.86
N VAL A 127 -4.41 14.01 2.52
CA VAL A 127 -3.03 14.50 2.64
C VAL A 127 -2.13 13.70 1.72
N PHE A 128 -1.33 14.40 0.93
CA PHE A 128 -0.36 13.80 0.02
C PHE A 128 1.04 13.83 0.61
N VAL A 129 1.73 12.68 0.54
CA VAL A 129 3.15 12.57 0.85
C VAL A 129 3.89 12.15 -0.41
N VAL A 130 4.86 12.94 -0.84
CA VAL A 130 5.69 12.62 -2.00
C VAL A 130 6.70 11.56 -1.62
N THR A 131 6.78 10.48 -2.42
CA THR A 131 7.78 9.42 -2.24
C THR A 131 9.19 9.93 -2.52
N GLY A 132 10.18 9.25 -1.94
CA GLY A 132 11.58 9.48 -2.29
C GLY A 132 11.84 9.18 -3.78
N GLU A 133 12.84 9.84 -4.36
CA GLU A 133 13.20 9.74 -5.78
C GLU A 133 13.45 8.30 -6.24
N ALA A 134 14.06 7.47 -5.36
CA ALA A 134 14.33 6.07 -5.64
C ALA A 134 13.06 5.24 -5.94
N PHE A 135 11.89 5.71 -5.53
CA PHE A 135 10.62 4.99 -5.67
C PHE A 135 9.64 5.63 -6.64
N ALA A 136 10.05 6.67 -7.36
CA ALA A 136 9.19 7.45 -8.28
C ALA A 136 8.51 6.58 -9.38
N PHE A 137 9.13 5.48 -9.75
CA PHE A 137 8.63 4.55 -10.78
C PHE A 137 8.13 3.22 -10.21
N THR A 138 8.05 3.07 -8.89
CA THR A 138 7.60 1.84 -8.24
C THR A 138 6.08 1.76 -8.27
N SER A 139 5.51 0.68 -8.83
CA SER A 139 4.08 0.41 -8.74
C SER A 139 3.80 -1.09 -8.57
N SER A 140 2.80 -1.43 -7.74
CA SER A 140 2.37 -2.82 -7.57
C SER A 140 1.85 -3.43 -8.88
N SER A 141 1.21 -2.62 -9.73
CA SER A 141 0.74 -3.08 -11.04
C SER A 141 1.89 -3.46 -11.97
N LEU A 142 2.97 -2.66 -12.00
CA LEU A 142 4.17 -2.98 -12.77
C LEU A 142 4.87 -4.24 -12.25
N ILE A 143 4.97 -4.39 -10.93
CA ILE A 143 5.53 -5.59 -10.29
C ILE A 143 4.74 -6.84 -10.73
N LYS A 144 3.41 -6.78 -10.67
CA LYS A 144 2.54 -7.88 -11.14
C LYS A 144 2.77 -8.20 -12.62
N GLN A 145 2.87 -7.18 -13.45
CA GLN A 145 3.13 -7.34 -14.90
C GLN A 145 4.49 -7.99 -15.17
N VAL A 146 5.56 -7.53 -14.50
CA VAL A 146 6.90 -8.12 -14.67
C VAL A 146 6.89 -9.59 -14.32
N VAL A 147 6.27 -9.97 -13.20
CA VAL A 147 6.21 -11.36 -12.77
C VAL A 147 5.30 -12.21 -13.66
N ALA A 148 4.16 -11.66 -14.11
CA ALA A 148 3.24 -12.35 -15.01
C ALA A 148 3.85 -12.63 -16.40
N LEU A 149 4.81 -11.83 -16.83
CA LEU A 149 5.58 -11.99 -18.06
C LEU A 149 6.88 -12.80 -17.86
N GLY A 150 6.97 -13.65 -16.82
CA GLY A 150 8.13 -14.52 -16.58
C GLY A 150 9.37 -13.82 -16.00
N GLY A 151 9.26 -12.54 -15.62
CA GLY A 151 10.37 -11.81 -14.99
C GLY A 151 10.71 -12.37 -13.61
N SER A 152 12.01 -12.62 -13.34
CA SER A 152 12.44 -13.10 -12.03
C SER A 152 12.11 -12.07 -10.93
N PRO A 153 11.47 -12.49 -9.80
CA PRO A 153 11.24 -11.63 -8.64
C PRO A 153 12.52 -10.99 -8.07
N ASP A 154 13.68 -11.62 -8.23
CA ASP A 154 14.96 -11.12 -7.73
C ASP A 154 15.36 -9.77 -8.33
N ARG A 155 14.92 -9.50 -9.57
CA ARG A 155 15.14 -8.21 -10.23
C ARG A 155 14.38 -7.06 -9.58
N LEU A 156 13.42 -7.36 -8.70
CA LEU A 156 12.58 -6.39 -8.02
C LEU A 156 13.12 -6.00 -6.63
N SER A 157 14.30 -6.49 -6.24
CA SER A 157 14.88 -6.30 -4.91
C SER A 157 15.10 -4.84 -4.49
N THR A 158 15.20 -3.92 -5.46
CA THR A 158 15.32 -2.48 -5.20
C THR A 158 13.99 -1.76 -4.98
N ILE A 159 12.86 -2.43 -5.23
CA ILE A 159 11.52 -1.81 -5.19
C ILE A 159 10.51 -2.54 -4.31
N VAL A 160 10.80 -3.79 -3.91
CA VAL A 160 9.96 -4.55 -2.97
C VAL A 160 10.79 -5.11 -1.82
N PRO A 161 10.19 -5.31 -0.63
CA PRO A 161 10.83 -5.96 0.49
C PRO A 161 11.21 -7.43 0.20
N PRO A 162 12.23 -7.99 0.89
CA PRO A 162 12.64 -9.38 0.71
C PRO A 162 11.50 -10.39 0.92
N LEU A 163 10.66 -10.20 1.93
CA LEU A 163 9.49 -11.06 2.17
C LEU A 163 8.56 -11.11 0.96
N VAL A 164 8.36 -9.97 0.27
CA VAL A 164 7.53 -9.92 -0.95
C VAL A 164 8.17 -10.72 -2.08
N ILE A 165 9.50 -10.67 -2.23
CA ILE A 165 10.23 -11.49 -3.22
C ILE A 165 9.98 -12.97 -2.97
N ASP A 166 10.10 -13.42 -1.73
CA ASP A 166 9.89 -14.82 -1.37
C ASP A 166 8.45 -15.26 -1.65
N ARG A 167 7.47 -14.42 -1.35
CA ARG A 167 6.06 -14.68 -1.66
C ARG A 167 5.78 -14.71 -3.17
N LEU A 168 6.43 -13.84 -3.95
CA LEU A 168 6.33 -13.87 -5.42
C LEU A 168 6.92 -15.16 -6.01
N ARG A 169 8.08 -15.60 -5.51
CA ARG A 169 8.69 -16.89 -5.91
C ARG A 169 7.75 -18.06 -5.61
N ALA A 170 7.16 -18.09 -4.43
CA ALA A 170 6.20 -19.14 -4.05
C ALA A 170 5.00 -19.18 -5.00
N LYS A 171 4.46 -18.00 -5.39
CA LYS A 171 3.34 -17.91 -6.36
C LYS A 171 3.71 -18.42 -7.76
N LEU A 172 4.96 -18.20 -8.22
CA LEU A 172 5.44 -18.68 -9.52
C LEU A 172 5.66 -20.19 -9.53
N THR A 173 6.10 -20.78 -8.42
CA THR A 173 6.36 -22.21 -8.32
C THR A 173 5.10 -23.05 -8.07
N ASP A 174 4.00 -22.42 -7.62
CA ASP A 174 2.75 -23.11 -7.34
C ASP A 174 1.90 -23.25 -8.62
N PRO A 175 1.77 -24.51 -9.14
CA PRO A 175 1.00 -24.76 -10.36
C PRO A 175 -0.50 -24.51 -10.23
N SER A 176 -1.03 -24.40 -9.05
CA SER A 176 -2.44 -24.07 -8.80
C SER A 176 -2.74 -22.59 -8.98
N GLN A 177 -1.70 -21.74 -8.90
CA GLN A 177 -1.80 -20.29 -9.00
C GLN A 177 -1.78 -19.78 -10.45
N PRO A 178 -2.49 -18.68 -10.77
CA PRO A 178 -2.49 -18.12 -12.12
C PRO A 178 -1.09 -17.81 -12.68
N LEU A 179 -0.20 -17.26 -11.84
CA LEU A 179 1.18 -16.97 -12.23
C LEU A 179 2.01 -18.23 -12.54
N GLY A 180 1.86 -19.29 -11.75
CA GLY A 180 2.56 -20.54 -11.98
C GLY A 180 2.09 -21.27 -13.24
N ARG A 181 0.88 -21.01 -13.74
CA ARG A 181 0.39 -21.51 -15.03
C ARG A 181 1.04 -20.75 -16.18
N LEU A 182 1.06 -19.42 -16.14
CA LEU A 182 1.68 -18.57 -17.15
C LEU A 182 3.17 -18.87 -17.34
N ALA A 183 3.92 -19.04 -16.23
CA ALA A 183 5.34 -19.35 -16.26
C ALA A 183 5.66 -20.73 -16.91
N ARG A 184 4.71 -21.69 -16.93
CA ARG A 184 4.88 -22.99 -17.60
C ARG A 184 4.59 -22.96 -19.08
N ASP A 185 3.60 -22.18 -19.50
CA ASP A 185 3.21 -22.09 -20.90
C ASP A 185 4.34 -21.45 -21.73
N GLU A 186 5.13 -20.52 -21.15
CA GLU A 186 6.30 -19.93 -21.81
C GLU A 186 7.52 -20.87 -21.95
N HIS A 187 7.59 -21.95 -21.16
CA HIS A 187 8.67 -22.95 -21.26
C HIS A 187 8.33 -24.11 -22.23
N MET A 188 7.15 -24.09 -22.86
CA MET A 188 6.69 -25.11 -23.81
C MET A 188 6.74 -24.64 -25.27
N GLU A 189 7.20 -23.42 -25.57
CA GLU A 189 7.55 -22.93 -26.92
C GLU A 189 9.09 -22.91 -27.09
#